data_3ef08ed5cc8b16670ed9036375d72265
#
_entry.id   3ef08ed5cc8b16670ed9036375d72265
#
_cell.length_a   1.000
_cell.length_b   1.000
_cell.length_c   1.000
_cell.angle_alpha   90.00
_cell.angle_beta   90.00
_cell.angle_gamma   90.00
#
_symmetry.space_group_name_H-M   'P 1'
#
loop_
_entity.id
_entity.type
_entity.pdbx_description
1 polymer ?
#
loop_
_entity_poly.entity_id
_entity_poly.type
_entity_poly.pdbx_seq_one_letter_code
_entity_poly.pdbx_strand_id
1 'polypeptide(L)'
;MAKSTLNARLAAISLTLLLPLCGYCATDGGGLGLKTIVIDAGHGGKDPGCISRDGKTMEKDIALDVALKLGQLIKDSIPEVKVVYTRSKDIYLTLDERAQTANRNKADLFLSIHVNAADVSSARGFSSHILGQSSKKGRDTFAGNFNVCKRENSVILLEEDYSTKYQGFDPNDPESFIFFNLMQNAYYEQSLNFAAMINGNMSKSGPISECRGIHQDPFYVLWKTTMPSVLFEMAFISNSSDLELLRQEDKRKAIASSIFDAFLEFKSQYDRSLDLGMDGAEEKTEAAA
;
A
#
# COMPACT_ATOMS: atom_id res chain seq x y z
N MET A 1 -32.28 43.92 -88.67
CA MET A 1 -32.65 42.63 -88.22
C MET A 1 -31.43 42.02 -87.58
N ALA A 2 -31.28 42.04 -86.28
CA ALA A 2 -30.17 41.44 -85.59
C ALA A 2 -30.72 40.76 -84.33
N LYS A 3 -30.60 39.43 -84.22
CA LYS A 3 -30.97 38.62 -83.05
C LYS A 3 -29.76 38.52 -82.14
N SER A 4 -29.88 39.08 -80.98
CA SER A 4 -28.88 38.92 -79.90
C SER A 4 -29.20 37.66 -79.11
N THR A 5 -28.27 36.75 -79.04
CA THR A 5 -28.31 35.57 -78.19
C THR A 5 -27.61 35.86 -76.89
N LEU A 6 -28.38 35.81 -75.80
CA LEU A 6 -27.94 35.98 -74.46
C LEU A 6 -27.40 34.68 -73.94
N ASN A 7 -26.09 34.56 -73.74
CA ASN A 7 -25.46 33.42 -73.12
C ASN A 7 -25.53 33.56 -71.58
N ALA A 8 -26.37 32.74 -70.93
CA ALA A 8 -26.40 32.60 -69.47
C ALA A 8 -25.26 31.69 -69.04
N ARG A 9 -24.27 32.26 -68.36
CA ARG A 9 -23.23 31.47 -67.63
C ARG A 9 -23.78 31.12 -66.28
N LEU A 10 -24.07 29.83 -66.10
CA LEU A 10 -24.31 29.25 -64.77
C LEU A 10 -22.97 29.23 -64.00
N ALA A 11 -22.89 30.03 -62.93
CA ALA A 11 -21.83 29.94 -61.97
C ALA A 11 -22.22 28.86 -60.94
N ALA A 12 -21.54 27.73 -60.99
CA ALA A 12 -21.65 26.72 -59.96
C ALA A 12 -20.92 27.16 -58.64
N ILE A 13 -21.70 27.57 -57.67
CA ILE A 13 -21.16 27.86 -56.33
C ILE A 13 -20.92 26.50 -55.62
N SER A 14 -19.65 26.10 -55.56
CA SER A 14 -19.19 24.93 -54.74
C SER A 14 -19.21 25.37 -53.30
N LEU A 15 -20.22 24.91 -52.56
CA LEU A 15 -20.32 25.07 -51.11
C LEU A 15 -19.44 23.99 -50.47
N THR A 16 -18.18 24.34 -50.20
CA THR A 16 -17.29 23.51 -49.39
C THR A 16 -17.76 23.53 -47.95
N LEU A 17 -18.42 22.45 -47.50
CA LEU A 17 -18.76 22.21 -46.12
C LEU A 17 -17.44 21.98 -45.34
N LEU A 18 -16.94 23.01 -44.66
CA LEU A 18 -15.93 22.86 -43.62
C LEU A 18 -16.61 22.16 -42.43
N LEU A 19 -16.49 20.85 -42.35
CA LEU A 19 -16.74 20.11 -41.11
C LEU A 19 -15.64 20.51 -40.13
N PRO A 20 -15.99 21.03 -38.93
CA PRO A 20 -14.97 21.17 -37.89
C PRO A 20 -14.44 19.78 -37.58
N LEU A 21 -13.13 19.59 -37.81
CA LEU A 21 -12.39 18.50 -37.17
C LEU A 21 -12.54 18.73 -35.66
N CYS A 22 -13.60 18.16 -35.08
CA CYS A 22 -13.67 17.97 -33.64
C CYS A 22 -12.46 17.13 -33.30
N GLY A 23 -11.40 17.77 -32.78
CA GLY A 23 -10.26 17.07 -32.22
C GLY A 23 -10.85 16.06 -31.24
N TYR A 24 -10.74 14.81 -31.60
CA TYR A 24 -10.94 13.70 -30.68
C TYR A 24 -9.85 13.91 -29.60
N CYS A 25 -10.22 14.65 -28.56
CA CYS A 25 -9.48 14.53 -27.32
C CYS A 25 -9.54 13.04 -27.01
N ALA A 26 -8.46 12.33 -27.28
CA ALA A 26 -8.22 11.06 -26.67
C ALA A 26 -8.28 11.35 -25.16
N THR A 27 -9.45 11.14 -24.55
CA THR A 27 -9.51 10.94 -23.13
C THR A 27 -8.54 9.79 -22.93
N ASP A 28 -7.43 10.07 -22.25
CA ASP A 28 -6.59 9.00 -21.70
C ASP A 28 -7.57 7.97 -21.14
N GLY A 29 -7.67 6.85 -21.81
CA GLY A 29 -8.47 5.70 -21.40
C GLY A 29 -7.85 5.11 -20.14
N GLY A 30 -7.75 5.95 -19.11
CA GLY A 30 -7.37 5.55 -17.78
C GLY A 30 -8.51 4.75 -17.20
N GLY A 31 -8.63 3.47 -17.60
CA GLY A 31 -9.53 2.53 -16.96
C GLY A 31 -9.44 2.70 -15.46
N LEU A 32 -10.57 2.64 -14.77
CA LEU A 32 -10.59 2.59 -13.32
C LEU A 32 -9.77 1.37 -12.90
N GLY A 33 -8.88 1.55 -11.93
CA GLY A 33 -8.04 0.45 -11.49
C GLY A 33 -6.95 0.94 -10.55
N LEU A 34 -6.25 0.00 -9.93
CA LEU A 34 -5.10 0.28 -9.08
C LEU A 34 -3.92 0.75 -9.93
N LYS A 35 -3.57 2.04 -9.80
CA LYS A 35 -2.54 2.71 -10.60
C LYS A 35 -1.31 3.12 -9.81
N THR A 36 -1.44 3.30 -8.49
CA THR A 36 -0.34 3.76 -7.65
C THR A 36 -0.27 2.94 -6.38
N ILE A 37 0.87 2.29 -6.17
CA ILE A 37 1.21 1.68 -4.88
C ILE A 37 2.34 2.47 -4.21
N VAL A 38 2.21 2.72 -2.90
CA VAL A 38 3.31 3.18 -2.07
C VAL A 38 3.85 2.01 -1.26
N ILE A 39 5.14 1.75 -1.40
CA ILE A 39 5.87 0.76 -0.63
C ILE A 39 6.70 1.51 0.42
N ASP A 40 6.37 1.29 1.66
CA ASP A 40 7.08 1.84 2.81
C ASP A 40 8.07 0.81 3.34
N ALA A 41 9.35 1.12 3.27
CA ALA A 41 10.38 0.35 3.97
C ALA A 41 10.50 0.88 5.39
N GLY A 42 10.11 0.10 6.38
CA GLY A 42 10.14 0.51 7.79
C GLY A 42 11.51 1.01 8.24
N HIS A 43 11.53 1.90 9.24
CA HIS A 43 12.75 2.45 9.83
C HIS A 43 13.67 3.19 8.85
N GLY A 44 14.96 3.34 9.18
CA GLY A 44 15.96 3.97 8.31
C GLY A 44 16.78 5.07 8.99
N GLY A 45 17.98 5.33 8.49
CA GLY A 45 18.90 6.31 9.03
C GLY A 45 19.24 6.05 10.50
N LYS A 46 18.90 7.00 11.37
CA LYS A 46 19.12 6.93 12.83
C LYS A 46 18.23 5.90 13.55
N ASP A 47 17.18 5.42 12.89
CA ASP A 47 16.29 4.39 13.42
C ASP A 47 16.64 3.02 12.78
N PRO A 48 17.33 2.13 13.52
CA PRO A 48 17.70 0.82 13.00
C PRO A 48 16.52 -0.17 12.95
N GLY A 49 15.39 0.12 13.61
CA GLY A 49 14.39 -0.87 13.92
C GLY A 49 14.91 -1.94 14.89
N CYS A 50 14.38 -3.13 14.79
CA CYS A 50 14.87 -4.26 15.56
C CYS A 50 16.27 -4.68 15.09
N ILE A 51 17.10 -5.09 16.05
CA ILE A 51 18.47 -5.56 15.79
C ILE A 51 18.57 -7.02 16.20
N SER A 52 19.21 -7.85 15.37
CA SER A 52 19.47 -9.24 15.69
C SER A 52 20.30 -9.36 16.99
N ARG A 53 20.15 -10.45 17.72
CA ARG A 53 20.84 -10.65 19.00
C ARG A 53 22.37 -10.60 18.91
N ASP A 54 22.94 -10.90 17.75
CA ASP A 54 24.38 -10.82 17.50
C ASP A 54 24.82 -9.42 17.00
N GLY A 55 23.89 -8.46 16.92
CA GLY A 55 24.15 -7.07 16.52
C GLY A 55 24.49 -6.86 15.05
N LYS A 56 24.42 -7.91 14.20
CA LYS A 56 24.94 -7.85 12.81
C LYS A 56 23.90 -7.55 11.76
N THR A 57 22.63 -7.65 12.08
CA THR A 57 21.51 -7.46 11.14
C THR A 57 20.52 -6.49 11.74
N MET A 58 20.15 -5.49 10.96
CA MET A 58 19.17 -4.46 11.33
C MET A 58 17.91 -4.63 10.49
N GLU A 59 16.76 -4.44 11.09
CA GLU A 59 15.47 -4.48 10.40
C GLU A 59 15.42 -3.52 9.22
N LYS A 60 15.88 -2.28 9.39
CA LYS A 60 15.87 -1.26 8.34
C LYS A 60 16.51 -1.70 7.02
N ASP A 61 17.57 -2.53 7.09
CA ASP A 61 18.29 -3.00 5.91
C ASP A 61 17.52 -4.09 5.18
N ILE A 62 16.94 -5.02 5.95
CA ILE A 62 16.10 -6.10 5.41
C ILE A 62 14.81 -5.53 4.79
N ALA A 63 14.13 -4.63 5.52
CA ALA A 63 12.91 -3.99 5.04
C ALA A 63 13.16 -3.23 3.72
N LEU A 64 14.28 -2.49 3.63
CA LEU A 64 14.65 -1.76 2.41
C LEU A 64 14.93 -2.71 1.24
N ASP A 65 15.69 -3.78 1.47
CA ASP A 65 16.04 -4.74 0.42
C ASP A 65 14.79 -5.42 -0.16
N VAL A 66 13.88 -5.88 0.71
CA VAL A 66 12.62 -6.51 0.27
C VAL A 66 11.71 -5.51 -0.43
N ALA A 67 11.57 -4.29 0.08
CA ALA A 67 10.77 -3.23 -0.53
C ALA A 67 11.25 -2.89 -1.96
N LEU A 68 12.57 -2.78 -2.16
CA LEU A 68 13.15 -2.48 -3.48
C LEU A 68 12.96 -3.66 -4.45
N LYS A 69 13.13 -4.90 -4.00
CA LYS A 69 12.89 -6.10 -4.80
C LYS A 69 11.42 -6.21 -5.23
N LEU A 70 10.48 -5.97 -4.31
CA LEU A 70 9.06 -5.96 -4.61
C LEU A 70 8.71 -4.90 -5.67
N GLY A 71 9.16 -3.67 -5.45
CA GLY A 71 8.85 -2.60 -6.39
C GLY A 71 9.51 -2.78 -7.76
N GLN A 72 10.67 -3.47 -7.83
CA GLN A 72 11.26 -3.83 -9.11
C GLN A 72 10.41 -4.88 -9.84
N LEU A 73 9.92 -5.92 -9.14
CA LEU A 73 9.01 -6.92 -9.71
C LEU A 73 7.74 -6.27 -10.29
N ILE A 74 7.15 -5.31 -9.57
CA ILE A 74 5.96 -4.59 -10.03
C ILE A 74 6.28 -3.78 -11.29
N LYS A 75 7.36 -2.99 -11.30
CA LYS A 75 7.75 -2.15 -12.44
C LYS A 75 8.04 -2.95 -13.69
N ASP A 76 8.68 -4.12 -13.54
CA ASP A 76 9.05 -4.98 -14.66
C ASP A 76 7.84 -5.73 -15.25
N SER A 77 6.87 -6.08 -14.39
CA SER A 77 5.73 -6.91 -14.78
C SER A 77 4.48 -6.11 -15.13
N ILE A 78 4.29 -4.94 -14.51
CA ILE A 78 3.09 -4.10 -14.66
C ILE A 78 3.52 -2.64 -14.76
N PRO A 79 4.12 -2.23 -15.89
CA PRO A 79 4.72 -0.90 -16.06
C PRO A 79 3.71 0.26 -15.96
N GLU A 80 2.41 -0.02 -16.12
CA GLU A 80 1.33 0.96 -15.93
C GLU A 80 1.08 1.30 -14.46
N VAL A 81 1.57 0.49 -13.51
CA VAL A 81 1.46 0.78 -12.08
C VAL A 81 2.63 1.64 -11.63
N LYS A 82 2.30 2.82 -11.13
CA LYS A 82 3.28 3.72 -10.50
C LYS A 82 3.69 3.17 -9.14
N VAL A 83 4.97 2.81 -8.98
CA VAL A 83 5.56 2.44 -7.70
C VAL A 83 6.25 3.64 -7.09
N VAL A 84 5.82 4.01 -5.89
CA VAL A 84 6.43 5.08 -5.08
C VAL A 84 7.00 4.43 -3.82
N TYR A 85 8.23 4.76 -3.47
CA TYR A 85 8.82 4.34 -2.19
C TYR A 85 8.79 5.51 -1.22
N THR A 86 8.54 5.25 0.06
CA THR A 86 8.76 6.26 1.10
C THR A 86 10.25 6.58 1.19
N ARG A 87 11.09 5.54 1.15
CA ARG A 87 12.55 5.66 1.01
C ARG A 87 13.12 4.59 0.07
N SER A 88 14.16 4.93 -0.66
CA SER A 88 14.91 4.02 -1.54
C SER A 88 16.38 3.90 -1.13
N LYS A 89 16.74 4.47 0.02
CA LYS A 89 18.09 4.45 0.62
C LYS A 89 17.97 4.51 2.14
N ASP A 90 19.09 4.34 2.83
CA ASP A 90 19.12 4.40 4.30
C ASP A 90 19.03 5.84 4.80
N ILE A 91 17.80 6.35 4.90
CA ILE A 91 17.45 7.66 5.46
C ILE A 91 16.34 7.52 6.49
N TYR A 92 16.33 8.37 7.50
CA TYR A 92 15.25 8.47 8.46
C TYR A 92 14.08 9.24 7.87
N LEU A 93 12.87 8.71 8.06
CA LEU A 93 11.60 9.39 7.80
C LEU A 93 10.69 9.23 9.01
N THR A 94 10.00 10.29 9.36
CA THR A 94 8.96 10.25 10.38
C THR A 94 7.75 9.44 9.94
N LEU A 95 6.94 8.95 10.87
CA LEU A 95 5.71 8.22 10.53
C LEU A 95 4.74 9.09 9.73
N ASP A 96 4.69 10.39 10.03
CA ASP A 96 3.85 11.33 9.28
C ASP A 96 4.33 11.51 7.83
N GLU A 97 5.63 11.67 7.59
CA GLU A 97 6.19 11.78 6.24
C GLU A 97 5.92 10.55 5.38
N ARG A 98 5.93 9.34 5.96
CA ARG A 98 5.58 8.09 5.28
C ARG A 98 4.13 8.11 4.80
N ALA A 99 3.18 8.37 5.72
CA ALA A 99 1.77 8.48 5.40
C ALA A 99 1.48 9.61 4.41
N GLN A 100 2.10 10.78 4.60
CA GLN A 100 1.97 11.92 3.68
C GLN A 100 2.52 11.62 2.29
N THR A 101 3.54 10.77 2.17
CA THR A 101 4.03 10.32 0.86
C THR A 101 2.95 9.56 0.12
N ALA A 102 2.21 8.67 0.79
CA ALA A 102 1.09 7.97 0.18
C ALA A 102 -0.05 8.91 -0.19
N ASN A 103 -0.47 9.77 0.72
CA ASN A 103 -1.59 10.69 0.52
C ASN A 103 -1.32 11.68 -0.62
N ARG A 104 -0.12 12.32 -0.66
CA ARG A 104 0.26 13.27 -1.73
C ARG A 104 0.33 12.61 -3.11
N ASN A 105 0.70 11.33 -3.18
CA ASN A 105 0.71 10.58 -4.42
C ASN A 105 -0.66 10.02 -4.80
N LYS A 106 -1.70 10.23 -3.98
CA LYS A 106 -3.05 9.67 -4.16
C LYS A 106 -2.96 8.16 -4.43
N ALA A 107 -2.20 7.46 -3.59
CA ALA A 107 -1.98 6.04 -3.75
C ALA A 107 -3.28 5.25 -3.58
N ASP A 108 -3.42 4.19 -4.37
CA ASP A 108 -4.54 3.26 -4.29
C ASP A 108 -4.28 2.16 -3.25
N LEU A 109 -3.02 1.98 -2.88
CA LEU A 109 -2.58 0.98 -1.90
C LEU A 109 -1.31 1.45 -1.18
N PHE A 110 -1.25 1.22 0.12
CA PHE A 110 -0.08 1.44 0.96
C PHE A 110 0.36 0.12 1.62
N LEU A 111 1.63 -0.23 1.47
CA LEU A 111 2.22 -1.41 2.09
C LEU A 111 3.48 -1.02 2.86
N SER A 112 3.46 -1.18 4.19
CA SER A 112 4.62 -1.02 5.06
C SER A 112 5.26 -2.38 5.35
N ILE A 113 6.57 -2.49 5.18
CA ILE A 113 7.34 -3.74 5.28
C ILE A 113 8.28 -3.64 6.48
N HIS A 114 8.15 -4.58 7.41
CA HIS A 114 8.82 -4.65 8.69
C HIS A 114 9.37 -6.04 9.01
N VAL A 115 10.19 -6.14 10.06
CA VAL A 115 10.70 -7.40 10.62
C VAL A 115 10.50 -7.40 12.12
N ASN A 116 9.66 -8.27 12.61
CA ASN A 116 9.26 -8.37 14.01
C ASN A 116 10.42 -8.80 14.93
N ALA A 117 10.25 -8.55 16.21
CA ALA A 117 11.08 -9.10 17.25
C ALA A 117 10.26 -9.44 18.50
N ALA A 118 10.76 -10.39 19.29
CA ALA A 118 10.20 -10.74 20.57
C ALA A 118 11.31 -11.10 21.58
N ASP A 119 11.01 -10.92 22.86
CA ASP A 119 11.92 -11.31 23.94
C ASP A 119 12.13 -12.83 23.98
N VAL A 120 11.04 -13.59 23.69
CA VAL A 120 11.09 -15.05 23.63
C VAL A 120 11.66 -15.50 22.29
N SER A 121 12.73 -16.29 22.33
CA SER A 121 13.43 -16.76 21.12
C SER A 121 12.64 -17.74 20.25
N SER A 122 11.57 -18.34 20.82
CA SER A 122 10.70 -19.27 20.09
C SER A 122 9.67 -18.56 19.20
N ALA A 123 9.43 -17.25 19.37
CA ALA A 123 8.55 -16.49 18.50
C ALA A 123 9.17 -16.41 17.09
N ARG A 124 8.39 -16.81 16.07
CA ARG A 124 8.81 -16.87 14.67
C ARG A 124 7.61 -16.74 13.75
N GLY A 125 7.88 -16.61 12.46
CA GLY A 125 6.84 -16.55 11.43
C GLY A 125 6.50 -15.13 11.00
N PHE A 126 5.46 -14.99 10.20
CA PHE A 126 5.02 -13.71 9.64
C PHE A 126 3.58 -13.38 10.05
N SER A 127 3.24 -12.10 9.99
CA SER A 127 1.88 -11.60 10.24
C SER A 127 1.61 -10.35 9.42
N SER A 128 0.33 -10.14 9.10
CA SER A 128 -0.14 -8.88 8.52
C SER A 128 -0.95 -8.10 9.54
N HIS A 129 -0.82 -6.79 9.53
CA HIS A 129 -1.51 -5.89 10.44
C HIS A 129 -2.28 -4.85 9.63
N ILE A 130 -3.52 -4.60 10.04
CA ILE A 130 -4.38 -3.56 9.49
C ILE A 130 -4.84 -2.63 10.60
N LEU A 131 -5.26 -1.43 10.23
CA LEU A 131 -5.82 -0.50 11.19
C LEU A 131 -7.13 -1.04 11.75
N GLY A 132 -7.28 -1.01 13.07
CA GLY A 132 -8.51 -1.43 13.74
C GLY A 132 -8.28 -1.85 15.18
N GLN A 133 -9.36 -2.27 15.81
CA GLN A 133 -9.33 -2.86 17.14
C GLN A 133 -9.80 -4.31 17.07
N SER A 134 -9.02 -5.21 17.60
CA SER A 134 -9.45 -6.61 17.75
C SER A 134 -10.65 -6.72 18.69
N SER A 135 -11.79 -7.12 18.15
CA SER A 135 -13.03 -7.33 18.94
C SER A 135 -13.07 -8.67 19.69
N LYS A 136 -12.04 -9.49 19.60
CA LYS A 136 -11.98 -10.81 20.28
C LYS A 136 -11.70 -10.64 21.76
N LYS A 137 -12.77 -10.53 22.55
CA LYS A 137 -12.72 -10.67 24.01
C LYS A 137 -12.15 -12.06 24.35
N GLY A 138 -11.03 -12.12 25.09
CA GLY A 138 -10.64 -13.31 25.82
C GLY A 138 -9.40 -14.09 25.37
N ARG A 139 -8.53 -13.53 24.52
CA ARG A 139 -7.16 -14.04 24.35
C ARG A 139 -6.15 -12.93 24.58
N ASP A 140 -5.06 -13.22 25.27
CA ASP A 140 -3.91 -12.33 25.53
C ASP A 140 -3.14 -11.89 24.27
N THR A 141 -3.76 -12.01 23.09
CA THR A 141 -3.26 -11.49 21.80
C THR A 141 -3.12 -9.99 21.83
N PHE A 142 -3.92 -9.28 22.66
CA PHE A 142 -3.81 -7.82 22.82
C PHE A 142 -2.45 -7.41 23.39
N ALA A 143 -1.94 -8.10 24.43
CA ALA A 143 -0.64 -7.75 25.02
C ALA A 143 0.54 -7.99 24.06
N GLY A 144 0.50 -9.08 23.28
CA GLY A 144 1.55 -9.38 22.30
C GLY A 144 1.56 -8.43 21.12
N ASN A 145 0.39 -8.13 20.55
CA ASN A 145 0.23 -7.20 19.45
C ASN A 145 0.47 -5.75 19.88
N PHE A 146 0.03 -5.39 21.10
CA PHE A 146 0.29 -4.08 21.68
C PHE A 146 1.79 -3.78 21.76
N ASN A 147 2.62 -4.76 22.10
CA ASN A 147 4.07 -4.59 22.16
C ASN A 147 4.67 -4.31 20.76
N VAL A 148 4.18 -4.95 19.69
CA VAL A 148 4.62 -4.66 18.32
C VAL A 148 4.21 -3.24 17.96
N CYS A 149 2.93 -2.90 18.08
CA CYS A 149 2.41 -1.58 17.76
C CYS A 149 3.09 -0.46 18.56
N LYS A 150 3.29 -0.69 19.88
CA LYS A 150 4.02 0.25 20.75
C LYS A 150 5.44 0.47 20.25
N ARG A 151 6.16 -0.58 19.88
CA ARG A 151 7.52 -0.49 19.38
C ARG A 151 7.59 0.32 18.10
N GLU A 152 6.73 -0.01 17.10
CA GLU A 152 6.71 0.69 15.82
C GLU A 152 6.27 2.16 15.95
N ASN A 153 5.31 2.45 16.83
CA ASN A 153 4.92 3.83 17.10
C ASN A 153 5.95 4.59 17.94
N SER A 154 6.81 3.90 18.71
CA SER A 154 7.80 4.57 19.59
C SER A 154 8.89 5.33 18.83
N VAL A 155 9.00 5.13 17.51
CA VAL A 155 9.93 5.91 16.66
C VAL A 155 9.64 7.42 16.72
N ILE A 156 8.42 7.85 17.06
CA ILE A 156 8.09 9.26 17.25
C ILE A 156 8.90 9.91 18.39
N LEU A 157 9.31 9.13 19.39
CA LEU A 157 10.12 9.63 20.51
C LEU A 157 11.55 10.01 20.11
N LEU A 158 11.97 9.67 18.89
CA LEU A 158 13.24 10.12 18.30
C LEU A 158 13.15 11.56 17.74
N GLU A 159 11.96 12.18 17.79
CA GLU A 159 11.69 13.52 17.27
C GLU A 159 11.61 14.51 18.44
N GLU A 160 12.29 15.67 18.32
CA GLU A 160 12.35 16.67 19.40
C GLU A 160 11.00 17.33 19.70
N ASP A 161 10.12 17.44 18.67
CA ASP A 161 8.82 18.10 18.73
C ASP A 161 7.62 17.13 18.70
N TYR A 162 7.85 15.86 19.04
CA TYR A 162 6.86 14.80 18.86
C TYR A 162 5.51 15.11 19.55
N SER A 163 5.52 15.69 20.75
CA SER A 163 4.27 15.95 21.50
C SER A 163 3.33 16.92 20.78
N THR A 164 3.90 17.93 20.11
CA THR A 164 3.13 18.90 19.31
C THR A 164 2.71 18.31 17.98
N LYS A 165 3.65 17.66 17.29
CA LYS A 165 3.45 17.11 15.95
C LYS A 165 2.41 15.99 15.94
N TYR A 166 2.44 15.13 16.94
CA TYR A 166 1.53 14.00 17.08
C TYR A 166 0.31 14.29 17.98
N GLN A 167 0.05 15.58 18.28
CA GLN A 167 -1.16 16.02 19.00
C GLN A 167 -1.35 15.34 20.36
N GLY A 168 -0.25 15.14 21.08
CA GLY A 168 -0.27 14.49 22.39
C GLY A 168 -0.38 12.97 22.36
N PHE A 169 -0.32 12.33 21.19
CA PHE A 169 -0.25 10.88 21.12
C PHE A 169 1.02 10.37 21.81
N ASP A 170 0.86 9.54 22.83
CA ASP A 170 1.94 8.85 23.52
C ASP A 170 1.89 7.35 23.24
N PRO A 171 2.88 6.76 22.56
CA PRO A 171 2.91 5.32 22.28
C PRO A 171 3.04 4.46 23.55
N ASN A 172 3.34 5.06 24.72
CA ASN A 172 3.40 4.36 25.99
C ASN A 172 2.07 4.41 26.78
N ASP A 173 1.14 5.30 26.39
CA ASP A 173 -0.12 5.47 27.07
C ASP A 173 -1.25 4.68 26.35
N PRO A 174 -1.82 3.64 27.00
CA PRO A 174 -2.94 2.89 26.43
C PRO A 174 -4.16 3.75 26.09
N GLU A 175 -4.37 4.88 26.78
CA GLU A 175 -5.50 5.77 26.52
C GLU A 175 -5.34 6.49 25.18
N SER A 176 -4.12 6.80 24.78
CA SER A 176 -3.81 7.35 23.45
C SER A 176 -4.30 6.46 22.30
N PHE A 177 -4.41 5.16 22.51
CA PHE A 177 -4.90 4.21 21.51
C PHE A 177 -6.44 4.13 21.45
N ILE A 178 -7.15 4.61 22.46
CA ILE A 178 -8.64 4.60 22.46
C ILE A 178 -9.17 5.50 21.33
N PHE A 179 -8.49 6.60 21.05
CA PHE A 179 -8.87 7.53 19.99
C PHE A 179 -8.84 6.87 18.60
N PHE A 180 -7.87 6.02 18.33
CA PHE A 180 -7.79 5.26 17.08
C PHE A 180 -8.96 4.29 16.88
N ASN A 181 -9.53 3.80 17.98
CA ASN A 181 -10.62 2.83 17.96
C ASN A 181 -11.97 3.46 17.57
N LEU A 182 -12.12 4.76 17.74
CA LEU A 182 -13.34 5.49 17.39
C LEU A 182 -13.41 5.84 15.90
N MET A 183 -12.30 5.77 15.19
CA MET A 183 -12.25 6.08 13.76
C MET A 183 -12.52 4.82 12.95
N GLN A 184 -13.71 4.74 12.35
CA GLN A 184 -14.03 3.69 11.38
C GLN A 184 -13.11 3.83 10.16
N ASN A 185 -12.32 2.79 9.88
CA ASN A 185 -11.49 2.75 8.69
C ASN A 185 -12.36 2.46 7.46
N ALA A 186 -12.54 3.45 6.59
CA ALA A 186 -13.30 3.32 5.35
C ALA A 186 -12.72 2.23 4.41
N TYR A 187 -11.45 1.87 4.58
CA TYR A 187 -10.74 0.91 3.74
C TYR A 187 -10.49 -0.44 4.43
N TYR A 188 -11.23 -0.72 5.52
CA TYR A 188 -11.03 -1.91 6.34
C TYR A 188 -11.10 -3.21 5.52
N GLU A 189 -12.18 -3.39 4.76
CA GLU A 189 -12.40 -4.62 3.98
C GLU A 189 -11.33 -4.82 2.91
N GLN A 190 -10.91 -3.76 2.24
CA GLN A 190 -9.86 -3.82 1.21
C GLN A 190 -8.48 -4.11 1.84
N SER A 191 -8.19 -3.50 2.99
CA SER A 191 -6.97 -3.78 3.75
C SER A 191 -6.95 -5.23 4.24
N LEU A 192 -8.08 -5.73 4.76
CA LEU A 192 -8.23 -7.12 5.20
C LEU A 192 -8.03 -8.11 4.05
N ASN A 193 -8.60 -7.84 2.89
CA ASN A 193 -8.45 -8.66 1.69
C ASN A 193 -6.98 -8.72 1.25
N PHE A 194 -6.29 -7.58 1.18
CA PHE A 194 -4.88 -7.56 0.80
C PHE A 194 -4.00 -8.28 1.84
N ALA A 195 -4.24 -8.08 3.12
CA ALA A 195 -3.55 -8.80 4.19
C ALA A 195 -3.76 -10.32 4.11
N ALA A 196 -4.98 -10.76 3.76
CA ALA A 196 -5.29 -12.17 3.56
C ALA A 196 -4.54 -12.76 2.36
N MET A 197 -4.44 -12.02 1.26
CA MET A 197 -3.68 -12.42 0.06
C MET A 197 -2.19 -12.51 0.35
N ILE A 198 -1.61 -11.55 1.10
CA ILE A 198 -0.20 -11.63 1.54
C ILE A 198 0.02 -12.91 2.36
N ASN A 199 -0.79 -13.13 3.38
CA ASN A 199 -0.64 -14.30 4.25
C ASN A 199 -0.85 -15.61 3.48
N GLY A 200 -1.79 -15.66 2.54
CA GLY A 200 -2.05 -16.81 1.67
C GLY A 200 -0.86 -17.15 0.78
N ASN A 201 -0.33 -16.17 0.07
CA ASN A 201 0.81 -16.38 -0.84
C ASN A 201 2.12 -16.65 -0.09
N MET A 202 2.36 -16.00 1.05
CA MET A 202 3.48 -16.32 1.92
C MET A 202 3.41 -17.75 2.46
N SER A 203 2.23 -18.23 2.86
CA SER A 203 2.05 -19.62 3.31
C SER A 203 2.24 -20.64 2.20
N LYS A 204 1.94 -20.26 0.95
CA LYS A 204 2.01 -21.15 -0.23
C LYS A 204 3.43 -21.25 -0.79
N SER A 205 4.14 -20.14 -0.90
CA SER A 205 5.39 -20.02 -1.66
C SER A 205 6.52 -19.27 -0.92
N GLY A 206 6.22 -18.62 0.20
CA GLY A 206 7.22 -17.91 0.99
C GLY A 206 8.20 -18.83 1.71
N PRO A 207 9.38 -18.34 2.05
CA PRO A 207 10.40 -19.14 2.74
C PRO A 207 10.12 -19.28 4.25
N ILE A 208 9.25 -18.44 4.82
CA ILE A 208 8.87 -18.45 6.23
C ILE A 208 7.56 -19.24 6.36
N SER A 209 7.58 -20.33 7.12
CA SER A 209 6.50 -21.31 7.12
C SER A 209 5.36 -21.02 8.09
N GLU A 210 5.59 -20.24 9.15
CA GLU A 210 4.60 -20.02 10.21
C GLU A 210 3.81 -18.72 9.99
N CYS A 211 2.52 -18.85 9.61
CA CYS A 211 1.60 -17.73 9.53
C CYS A 211 0.95 -17.47 10.89
N ARG A 212 1.15 -16.28 11.41
CA ARG A 212 0.58 -15.83 12.69
C ARG A 212 -0.80 -15.15 12.53
N GLY A 213 -1.26 -15.00 11.30
CA GLY A 213 -2.57 -14.44 10.98
C GLY A 213 -2.57 -12.95 10.69
N ILE A 214 -3.78 -12.39 10.70
CA ILE A 214 -4.03 -10.97 10.52
C ILE A 214 -4.43 -10.37 11.84
N HIS A 215 -3.82 -9.26 12.21
CA HIS A 215 -4.06 -8.53 13.43
C HIS A 215 -4.62 -7.14 13.14
N GLN A 216 -5.38 -6.62 14.09
CA GLN A 216 -5.92 -5.26 14.04
C GLN A 216 -5.24 -4.47 15.13
N ASP A 217 -4.48 -3.47 14.74
CA ASP A 217 -3.65 -2.72 15.65
C ASP A 217 -3.60 -1.23 15.26
N PRO A 218 -3.46 -0.32 16.23
CA PRO A 218 -3.47 1.12 16.00
C PRO A 218 -2.08 1.64 15.58
N PHE A 219 -1.55 1.16 14.45
CA PHE A 219 -0.32 1.70 13.89
C PHE A 219 -0.53 3.11 13.37
N TYR A 220 0.27 4.06 13.84
CA TYR A 220 0.18 5.47 13.44
C TYR A 220 0.31 5.64 11.92
N VAL A 221 1.26 4.93 11.31
CA VAL A 221 1.50 5.01 9.87
C VAL A 221 0.28 4.58 9.05
N LEU A 222 -0.48 3.57 9.51
CA LEU A 222 -1.70 3.12 8.83
C LEU A 222 -2.88 4.08 9.09
N TRP A 223 -2.95 4.65 10.30
CA TRP A 223 -4.03 5.57 10.66
C TRP A 223 -4.03 6.83 9.80
N LYS A 224 -2.87 7.35 9.44
CA LYS A 224 -2.74 8.60 8.68
C LYS A 224 -2.88 8.42 7.17
N THR A 225 -3.01 7.21 6.66
CA THR A 225 -3.23 6.95 5.23
C THR A 225 -4.71 7.05 4.84
N THR A 226 -4.98 7.45 3.60
CA THR A 226 -6.33 7.63 3.05
C THR A 226 -6.62 6.64 1.92
N MET A 227 -6.09 5.42 2.02
CA MET A 227 -6.28 4.31 1.10
C MET A 227 -6.16 2.99 1.87
N PRO A 228 -6.51 1.83 1.24
CA PRO A 228 -6.21 0.51 1.79
C PRO A 228 -4.75 0.41 2.22
N SER A 229 -4.51 -0.05 3.45
CA SER A 229 -3.17 -0.04 4.04
C SER A 229 -2.91 -1.28 4.91
N VAL A 230 -1.72 -1.85 4.75
CA VAL A 230 -1.25 -3.03 5.49
C VAL A 230 0.18 -2.79 5.97
N LEU A 231 0.48 -3.20 7.21
CA LEU A 231 1.83 -3.36 7.70
C LEU A 231 2.12 -4.87 7.76
N PHE A 232 3.21 -5.29 7.12
CA PHE A 232 3.60 -6.68 7.01
C PHE A 232 4.88 -6.95 7.79
N GLU A 233 4.77 -7.77 8.81
CA GLU A 233 5.88 -8.32 9.60
C GLU A 233 6.33 -9.64 8.98
N MET A 234 7.40 -9.61 8.20
CA MET A 234 7.76 -10.73 7.32
C MET A 234 8.40 -11.92 8.04
N ALA A 235 8.95 -11.71 9.24
CA ALA A 235 9.64 -12.72 10.06
C ALA A 235 10.03 -12.13 11.42
N PHE A 236 10.67 -12.93 12.29
CA PHE A 236 11.24 -12.45 13.57
C PHE A 236 12.77 -12.41 13.51
N ILE A 237 13.35 -11.19 13.55
CA ILE A 237 14.81 -11.00 13.60
C ILE A 237 15.44 -11.55 14.88
N SER A 238 14.65 -11.73 15.95
CA SER A 238 15.04 -12.29 17.24
C SER A 238 15.09 -13.82 17.24
N ASN A 239 14.50 -14.48 16.23
CA ASN A 239 14.49 -15.93 16.07
C ASN A 239 15.64 -16.39 15.17
N SER A 240 16.41 -17.39 15.57
CA SER A 240 17.59 -17.81 14.82
C SER A 240 17.26 -18.39 13.44
N SER A 241 16.18 -19.15 13.32
CA SER A 241 15.79 -19.77 12.04
C SER A 241 15.27 -18.72 11.06
N ASP A 242 14.41 -17.81 11.52
CA ASP A 242 13.91 -16.70 10.69
C ASP A 242 15.07 -15.78 10.26
N LEU A 243 15.97 -15.45 11.20
CA LEU A 243 17.13 -14.61 10.93
C LEU A 243 18.06 -15.21 9.87
N GLU A 244 18.27 -16.54 9.92
CA GLU A 244 19.07 -17.22 8.92
C GLU A 244 18.49 -17.09 7.52
N LEU A 245 17.16 -17.21 7.39
CA LEU A 245 16.45 -16.99 6.13
C LEU A 245 16.52 -15.52 5.69
N LEU A 246 16.31 -14.58 6.62
CA LEU A 246 16.38 -13.15 6.31
C LEU A 246 17.77 -12.69 5.82
N ARG A 247 18.85 -13.35 6.23
CA ARG A 247 20.21 -13.07 5.79
C ARG A 247 20.48 -13.52 4.36
N GLN A 248 19.72 -14.48 3.85
CA GLN A 248 19.89 -15.02 2.50
C GLN A 248 19.15 -14.15 1.48
N GLU A 249 19.85 -13.69 0.46
CA GLU A 249 19.28 -12.79 -0.55
C GLU A 249 18.16 -13.48 -1.37
N ASP A 250 18.36 -14.75 -1.72
CA ASP A 250 17.37 -15.55 -2.45
C ASP A 250 16.07 -15.71 -1.66
N LYS A 251 16.16 -15.82 -0.33
CA LYS A 251 14.98 -15.89 0.54
C LYS A 251 14.25 -14.55 0.64
N ARG A 252 14.98 -13.43 0.73
CA ARG A 252 14.35 -12.09 0.65
C ARG A 252 13.70 -11.85 -0.71
N LYS A 253 14.31 -12.34 -1.80
CA LYS A 253 13.69 -12.32 -3.12
C LYS A 253 12.41 -13.17 -3.16
N ALA A 254 12.41 -14.35 -2.54
CA ALA A 254 11.22 -15.21 -2.46
C ALA A 254 10.09 -14.55 -1.64
N ILE A 255 10.43 -13.86 -0.53
CA ILE A 255 9.46 -13.04 0.22
C ILE A 255 8.84 -11.96 -0.70
N ALA A 256 9.68 -11.19 -1.39
CA ALA A 256 9.22 -10.15 -2.32
C ALA A 256 8.32 -10.74 -3.43
N SER A 257 8.66 -11.91 -3.97
CA SER A 257 7.85 -12.60 -4.98
C SER A 257 6.48 -13.02 -4.42
N SER A 258 6.43 -13.55 -3.20
CA SER A 258 5.15 -13.94 -2.57
C SER A 258 4.25 -12.72 -2.31
N ILE A 259 4.82 -11.57 -1.94
CA ILE A 259 4.07 -10.32 -1.80
C ILE A 259 3.62 -9.81 -3.17
N PHE A 260 4.45 -9.96 -4.20
CA PHE A 260 4.10 -9.59 -5.57
C PHE A 260 2.91 -10.41 -6.10
N ASP A 261 2.89 -11.72 -5.86
CA ASP A 261 1.76 -12.58 -6.23
C ASP A 261 0.47 -12.13 -5.53
N ALA A 262 0.55 -11.79 -4.24
CA ALA A 262 -0.57 -11.21 -3.49
C ALA A 262 -1.03 -9.87 -4.07
N PHE A 263 -0.10 -9.03 -4.51
CA PHE A 263 -0.41 -7.75 -5.16
C PHE A 263 -1.14 -7.95 -6.49
N LEU A 264 -0.74 -8.93 -7.30
CA LEU A 264 -1.42 -9.28 -8.55
C LEU A 264 -2.88 -9.71 -8.30
N GLU A 265 -3.09 -10.59 -7.32
CA GLU A 265 -4.42 -11.04 -6.93
C GLU A 265 -5.29 -9.86 -6.46
N PHE A 266 -4.74 -9.02 -5.59
CA PHE A 266 -5.44 -7.84 -5.07
C PHE A 266 -5.79 -6.86 -6.18
N LYS A 267 -4.83 -6.50 -7.05
CA LYS A 267 -5.06 -5.60 -8.18
C LYS A 267 -6.18 -6.13 -9.07
N SER A 268 -6.14 -7.41 -9.42
CA SER A 268 -7.17 -8.03 -10.26
C SER A 268 -8.57 -7.97 -9.63
N GLN A 269 -8.67 -8.15 -8.31
CA GLN A 269 -9.95 -8.05 -7.59
C GLN A 269 -10.41 -6.59 -7.46
N TYR A 270 -9.48 -5.69 -7.15
CA TYR A 270 -9.74 -4.26 -6.99
C TYR A 270 -10.27 -3.65 -8.30
N ASP A 271 -9.61 -3.94 -9.41
CA ASP A 271 -9.98 -3.44 -10.73
C ASP A 271 -11.38 -3.91 -11.12
N ARG A 272 -11.68 -5.21 -10.96
CA ARG A 272 -13.03 -5.76 -11.22
C ARG A 272 -14.12 -5.14 -10.34
N SER A 273 -13.82 -4.79 -9.11
CA SER A 273 -14.81 -4.18 -8.22
C SER A 273 -15.21 -2.76 -8.66
N LEU A 274 -14.32 -2.05 -9.31
CA LEU A 274 -14.59 -0.74 -9.87
C LEU A 274 -15.42 -0.83 -11.16
N ASP A 275 -15.13 -1.80 -12.02
CA ASP A 275 -15.90 -2.04 -13.25
C ASP A 275 -17.37 -2.37 -12.92
N LEU A 276 -17.61 -3.30 -11.99
CA LEU A 276 -18.98 -3.66 -11.55
C LEU A 276 -19.73 -2.50 -10.87
N GLY A 277 -19.01 -1.59 -10.23
CA GLY A 277 -19.59 -0.38 -9.63
C GLY A 277 -20.10 0.62 -10.68
N MET A 278 -19.51 0.65 -11.86
CA MET A 278 -19.93 1.50 -12.96
C MET A 278 -21.14 0.94 -13.70
N ASP A 279 -21.13 -0.36 -14.02
CA ASP A 279 -22.25 -1.02 -14.67
C ASP A 279 -23.55 -0.85 -13.87
N GLY A 280 -23.48 -0.95 -12.54
CA GLY A 280 -24.62 -0.72 -11.64
C GLY A 280 -25.06 0.76 -11.52
N ALA A 281 -24.22 1.72 -11.91
CA ALA A 281 -24.55 3.15 -11.92
C ALA A 281 -25.22 3.56 -13.25
N GLU A 282 -24.76 3.00 -14.36
CA GLU A 282 -25.34 3.23 -15.68
C GLU A 282 -26.76 2.62 -15.78
N GLU A 283 -26.97 1.40 -15.27
CA GLU A 283 -28.27 0.76 -15.24
C GLU A 283 -29.32 1.53 -14.43
N LYS A 284 -28.91 2.19 -13.33
CA LYS A 284 -29.80 3.04 -12.54
C LYS A 284 -30.14 4.37 -13.21
N THR A 285 -29.26 4.86 -14.09
CA THR A 285 -29.47 6.13 -14.81
C THR A 285 -30.41 5.91 -16.02
N GLU A 286 -30.30 4.77 -16.71
CA GLU A 286 -31.23 4.40 -17.77
C GLU A 286 -32.62 4.02 -17.27
N ALA A 287 -32.72 3.45 -16.09
CA ALA A 287 -34.04 3.13 -15.47
C ALA A 287 -34.77 4.37 -14.90
N ALA A 288 -34.09 5.50 -14.78
CA ALA A 288 -34.65 6.76 -14.28
C ALA A 288 -34.93 7.80 -15.37
N ALA A 289 -34.63 7.52 -16.64
CA ALA A 289 -34.89 8.35 -17.81
C ALA A 289 -36.08 7.83 -18.62
#